data_b3e00c3b3815bfa40d64c304b8cf3734
#
_entry.id   b3e00c3b3815bfa40d64c304b8cf3734
#
_cell.length_a   1.000
_cell.length_b   1.000
_cell.length_c   1.000
_cell.angle_alpha   90.00
_cell.angle_beta   90.00
_cell.angle_gamma   90.00
#
_symmetry.space_group_name_H-M   'P 1'
#
loop_
_entity.id
_entity.type
_entity.pdbx_description
1 polymer ?
#
loop_
_entity_poly.entity_id
_entity_poly.type
_entity_poly.pdbx_seq_one_letter_code
_entity_poly.pdbx_strand_id
1 'polypeptide(L)'
;MKIHLATDHAGLALKDKIKLHLTELGHEDIDHGAHEYDALDDYPDFIFPCAKAVAQDDQSRGIILGGSGQGEAMAANRIKGIRAAVYYNGPEEIIELSRQHNNANILSIGARFMSEKEIYRIIEIWFDTDFEAGRHQRRINKLDNY
;
A
#
# COMPACT_ATOMS: atom_id res chain seq x y z
N MET A 1 -3.20 -14.03 -3.78
CA MET A 1 -3.11 -13.30 -2.50
C MET A 1 -4.24 -12.27 -2.47
N LYS A 2 -4.70 -11.95 -1.28
CA LYS A 2 -5.75 -10.95 -1.06
C LYS A 2 -5.10 -9.57 -0.92
N ILE A 3 -5.54 -8.59 -1.73
CA ILE A 3 -5.00 -7.23 -1.75
C ILE A 3 -6.11 -6.23 -1.40
N HIS A 4 -5.93 -5.52 -0.32
CA HIS A 4 -6.83 -4.45 0.09
C HIS A 4 -6.45 -3.15 -0.60
N LEU A 5 -7.42 -2.45 -1.16
CA LEU A 5 -7.23 -1.20 -1.90
C LEU A 5 -8.00 -0.06 -1.25
N ALA A 6 -7.41 1.11 -1.19
CA ALA A 6 -8.08 2.34 -0.80
C ALA A 6 -7.44 3.57 -1.43
N THR A 7 -8.23 4.59 -1.64
CA THR A 7 -7.81 5.91 -2.10
C THR A 7 -8.85 6.96 -1.75
N ASP A 8 -8.47 8.21 -1.81
CA ASP A 8 -9.41 9.33 -1.94
C ASP A 8 -9.67 9.64 -3.43
N HIS A 9 -10.29 10.79 -3.72
CA HIS A 9 -10.58 11.24 -5.09
C HIS A 9 -9.33 11.31 -5.99
N ALA A 10 -8.14 11.59 -5.43
CA ALA A 10 -6.92 11.79 -6.21
C ALA A 10 -6.43 10.53 -6.92
N GLY A 11 -6.69 9.36 -6.36
CA GLY A 11 -6.25 8.08 -6.94
C GLY A 11 -7.38 7.20 -7.49
N LEU A 12 -8.62 7.70 -7.56
CA LEU A 12 -9.79 6.88 -7.90
C LEU A 12 -9.67 6.18 -9.26
N ALA A 13 -9.37 6.93 -10.32
CA ALA A 13 -9.22 6.36 -11.67
C ALA A 13 -8.07 5.35 -11.75
N LEU A 14 -6.96 5.62 -11.06
CA LEU A 14 -5.81 4.74 -11.02
C LEU A 14 -6.10 3.47 -10.22
N LYS A 15 -6.85 3.56 -9.12
CA LYS A 15 -7.27 2.38 -8.34
C LYS A 15 -8.03 1.38 -9.21
N ASP A 16 -8.97 1.84 -10.04
CA ASP A 16 -9.72 0.96 -10.93
C ASP A 16 -8.82 0.23 -11.93
N LYS A 17 -7.80 0.91 -12.45
CA LYS A 17 -6.80 0.29 -13.33
C LYS A 17 -5.92 -0.72 -12.60
N ILE A 18 -5.53 -0.42 -11.36
CA ILE A 18 -4.76 -1.36 -10.52
C ILE A 18 -5.59 -2.61 -10.23
N LYS A 19 -6.90 -2.51 -9.99
CA LYS A 19 -7.79 -3.67 -9.80
C LYS A 19 -7.73 -4.62 -11.00
N LEU A 20 -7.78 -4.09 -12.21
CA LEU A 20 -7.64 -4.91 -13.43
C LEU A 20 -6.27 -5.59 -13.50
N HIS A 21 -5.21 -4.86 -13.20
CA HIS A 21 -3.85 -5.41 -13.19
C HIS A 21 -3.68 -6.52 -12.14
N LEU A 22 -4.24 -6.35 -10.95
CA LEU A 22 -4.22 -7.38 -9.90
C LEU A 22 -4.96 -8.64 -10.32
N THR A 23 -6.08 -8.51 -11.01
CA THR A 23 -6.82 -9.64 -11.56
C THR A 23 -5.98 -10.41 -12.59
N GLU A 24 -5.29 -9.71 -13.48
CA GLU A 24 -4.36 -10.31 -14.46
C GLU A 24 -3.22 -11.06 -13.79
N LEU A 25 -2.73 -10.59 -12.64
CA LEU A 25 -1.70 -11.25 -11.83
C LEU A 25 -2.24 -12.41 -10.97
N GLY A 26 -3.55 -12.66 -10.98
CA GLY A 26 -4.18 -13.73 -10.20
C GLY A 26 -4.46 -13.40 -8.74
N HIS A 27 -4.48 -12.12 -8.37
CA HIS A 27 -4.81 -11.67 -7.02
C HIS A 27 -6.30 -11.35 -6.88
N GLU A 28 -6.82 -11.50 -5.66
CA GLU A 28 -8.14 -11.04 -5.26
C GLU A 28 -8.03 -9.62 -4.70
N ASP A 29 -8.81 -8.68 -5.20
CA ASP A 29 -8.87 -7.32 -4.66
C ASP A 29 -10.08 -7.13 -3.74
N ILE A 30 -9.89 -6.37 -2.66
CA ILE A 30 -10.93 -5.90 -1.76
C ILE A 30 -10.85 -4.38 -1.70
N ASP A 31 -11.85 -3.72 -2.23
CA ASP A 31 -11.92 -2.27 -2.39
C ASP A 31 -12.64 -1.61 -1.21
N HIS A 32 -11.92 -0.78 -0.46
CA HIS A 32 -12.41 -0.03 0.68
C HIS A 32 -12.85 1.41 0.34
N GLY A 33 -12.82 1.80 -0.93
CA GLY A 33 -13.19 3.15 -1.39
C GLY A 33 -11.95 3.99 -1.73
N ALA A 34 -12.15 5.24 -2.18
CA ALA A 34 -13.45 5.83 -2.53
C ALA A 34 -14.10 5.08 -3.71
N HIS A 35 -15.41 5.00 -3.72
CA HIS A 35 -16.16 4.37 -4.83
C HIS A 35 -16.71 5.40 -5.81
N GLU A 36 -16.78 6.66 -5.39
CA GLU A 36 -17.27 7.79 -6.17
C GLU A 36 -16.28 8.95 -6.07
N TYR A 37 -16.26 9.79 -7.11
CA TYR A 37 -15.46 11.02 -7.09
C TYR A 37 -16.17 12.08 -6.24
N ASP A 38 -15.48 12.51 -5.19
CA ASP A 38 -15.85 13.67 -4.38
C ASP A 38 -14.57 14.47 -4.08
N ALA A 39 -14.44 15.65 -4.69
CA ALA A 39 -13.24 16.49 -4.53
C ALA A 39 -13.01 16.96 -3.08
N LEU A 40 -13.98 16.80 -2.20
CA LEU A 40 -13.93 17.20 -0.80
C LEU A 40 -13.83 16.01 0.17
N ASP A 41 -13.59 14.80 -0.34
CA ASP A 41 -13.46 13.63 0.51
C ASP A 41 -12.15 13.67 1.32
N ASP A 42 -12.15 12.94 2.43
CA ASP A 42 -11.02 12.83 3.34
C ASP A 42 -10.40 11.43 3.26
N TYR A 43 -9.13 11.34 2.88
CA TYR A 43 -8.43 10.06 2.71
C TYR A 43 -8.50 9.15 3.96
N PRO A 44 -8.45 9.64 5.22
CA PRO A 44 -8.50 8.75 6.38
C PRO A 44 -9.75 7.88 6.45
N ASP A 45 -10.89 8.35 5.92
CA ASP A 45 -12.14 7.61 5.92
C ASP A 45 -12.06 6.29 5.14
N PHE A 46 -11.17 6.21 4.16
CA PHE A 46 -10.93 5.02 3.34
C PHE A 46 -9.71 4.23 3.80
N ILE A 47 -8.67 4.94 4.23
CA ILE A 47 -7.39 4.33 4.61
C ILE A 47 -7.49 3.54 5.90
N PHE A 48 -8.19 4.04 6.93
CA PHE A 48 -8.32 3.31 8.19
C PHE A 48 -9.03 1.97 8.05
N PRO A 49 -10.16 1.83 7.34
CA PRO A 49 -10.77 0.52 7.12
C PRO A 49 -9.84 -0.45 6.38
N CYS A 50 -9.15 0.02 5.34
CA CYS A 50 -8.18 -0.77 4.58
C CYS A 50 -7.03 -1.26 5.49
N ALA A 51 -6.40 -0.37 6.23
CA ALA A 51 -5.30 -0.70 7.12
C ALA A 51 -5.70 -1.68 8.23
N LYS A 52 -6.89 -1.51 8.82
CA LYS A 52 -7.44 -2.46 9.80
C LYS A 52 -7.64 -3.86 9.21
N ALA A 53 -8.13 -3.94 7.98
CA ALA A 53 -8.33 -5.22 7.31
C ALA A 53 -6.99 -5.94 7.06
N VAL A 54 -5.96 -5.21 6.61
CA VAL A 54 -4.60 -5.77 6.45
C VAL A 54 -4.03 -6.22 7.80
N ALA A 55 -4.23 -5.45 8.87
CA ALA A 55 -3.72 -5.78 10.19
C ALA A 55 -4.35 -7.06 10.79
N GLN A 56 -5.54 -7.45 10.33
CA GLN A 56 -6.27 -8.63 10.78
C GLN A 56 -5.96 -9.90 9.98
N ASP A 57 -5.26 -9.78 8.86
CA ASP A 57 -4.94 -10.90 7.97
C ASP A 57 -3.48 -10.78 7.50
N ASP A 58 -2.59 -11.51 8.16
CA ASP A 58 -1.14 -11.49 7.89
C ASP A 58 -0.75 -12.07 6.52
N GLN A 59 -1.68 -12.75 5.84
CA GLN A 59 -1.51 -13.24 4.48
C GLN A 59 -1.95 -12.23 3.42
N SER A 60 -2.58 -11.14 3.82
CA SER A 60 -2.98 -10.06 2.92
C SER A 60 -1.96 -8.92 2.87
N ARG A 61 -2.10 -8.06 1.88
CA ARG A 61 -1.35 -6.82 1.74
C ARG A 61 -2.30 -5.69 1.34
N GLY A 62 -1.85 -4.45 1.47
CA GLY A 62 -2.60 -3.28 1.04
C GLY A 62 -1.84 -2.45 0.00
N ILE A 63 -2.59 -1.85 -0.92
CA ILE A 63 -2.12 -0.79 -1.80
C ILE A 63 -3.05 0.41 -1.60
N ILE A 64 -2.50 1.51 -1.17
CA ILE A 64 -3.23 2.75 -0.93
C ILE A 64 -2.67 3.86 -1.81
N LEU A 65 -3.53 4.76 -2.24
CA LEU A 65 -3.19 5.80 -3.20
C LEU A 65 -3.66 7.16 -2.69
N GLY A 66 -2.86 8.16 -2.97
CA GLY A 66 -3.19 9.55 -2.77
C GLY A 66 -2.44 10.41 -3.77
N GLY A 67 -2.56 11.71 -3.70
CA GLY A 67 -1.80 12.63 -4.56
C GLY A 67 -0.29 12.46 -4.38
N SER A 68 0.19 12.42 -3.15
CA SER A 68 1.59 12.17 -2.79
C SER A 68 1.81 10.84 -2.05
N GLY A 69 0.76 10.24 -1.51
CA GLY A 69 0.84 9.03 -0.69
C GLY A 69 1.30 9.28 0.75
N GLN A 70 1.65 10.52 1.12
CA GLN A 70 2.23 10.83 2.43
C GLN A 70 1.21 10.70 3.55
N GLY A 71 0.09 11.40 3.46
CA GLY A 71 -0.97 11.37 4.46
C GLY A 71 -1.59 9.99 4.61
N GLU A 72 -1.76 9.29 3.51
CA GLU A 72 -2.27 7.92 3.46
C GLU A 72 -1.38 6.97 4.26
N ALA A 73 -0.06 7.05 4.08
CA ALA A 73 0.89 6.24 4.86
C ALA A 73 0.89 6.63 6.34
N MET A 74 0.79 7.93 6.66
CA MET A 74 0.69 8.39 8.04
C MET A 74 -0.56 7.83 8.73
N ALA A 75 -1.71 7.84 8.05
CA ALA A 75 -2.94 7.25 8.56
C ALA A 75 -2.81 5.74 8.76
N ALA A 76 -2.33 5.02 7.75
CA ALA A 76 -2.17 3.57 7.80
C ALA A 76 -1.24 3.14 8.96
N ASN A 77 -0.12 3.83 9.14
CA ASN A 77 0.86 3.53 10.20
C ASN A 77 0.37 3.84 11.64
N ARG A 78 -0.77 4.49 11.81
CA ARG A 78 -1.44 4.61 13.11
C ARG A 78 -2.09 3.30 13.57
N ILE A 79 -2.29 2.36 12.68
CA ILE A 79 -2.88 1.05 13.00
C ILE A 79 -1.74 0.10 13.39
N LYS A 80 -1.85 -0.48 14.59
CA LYS A 80 -0.87 -1.44 15.09
C LYS A 80 -0.72 -2.63 14.14
N GLY A 81 0.51 -3.04 13.86
CA GLY A 81 0.83 -4.12 12.94
C GLY A 81 0.94 -3.68 11.48
N ILE A 82 0.70 -2.39 11.17
CA ILE A 82 0.89 -1.85 9.83
C ILE A 82 2.27 -1.22 9.67
N ARG A 83 2.89 -1.53 8.56
CA ARG A 83 4.15 -0.97 8.08
C ARG A 83 3.93 -0.50 6.65
N ALA A 84 3.41 0.71 6.52
CA ALA A 84 3.14 1.36 5.24
C ALA A 84 4.40 2.11 4.77
N ALA A 85 4.86 1.77 3.58
CA ALA A 85 5.96 2.42 2.90
C ALA A 85 5.43 3.32 1.78
N VAL A 86 5.97 4.53 1.67
CA VAL A 86 5.60 5.49 0.62
C VAL A 86 6.53 5.36 -0.57
N TYR A 87 5.95 5.40 -1.77
CA TYR A 87 6.71 5.54 -3.00
C TYR A 87 6.00 6.47 -3.99
N TYR A 88 6.74 7.44 -4.51
CA TYR A 88 6.21 8.41 -5.47
C TYR A 88 7.18 8.71 -6.60
N ASN A 89 8.21 7.98 -6.75
CA ASN A 89 9.26 8.00 -7.76
C ASN A 89 10.64 7.85 -7.07
N GLY A 90 11.68 7.60 -7.88
CA GLY A 90 13.05 7.45 -7.41
C GLY A 90 13.60 6.02 -7.62
N PRO A 91 14.65 5.62 -6.89
CA PRO A 91 15.24 4.30 -7.07
C PRO A 91 14.26 3.17 -6.71
N GLU A 92 14.09 2.21 -7.62
CA GLU A 92 13.26 1.01 -7.39
C GLU A 92 13.75 0.18 -6.19
N GLU A 93 15.04 0.25 -5.88
CA GLU A 93 15.64 -0.37 -4.70
C GLU A 93 14.90 -0.01 -3.39
N ILE A 94 14.32 1.18 -3.29
CA ILE A 94 13.51 1.59 -2.13
C ILE A 94 12.31 0.66 -1.94
N ILE A 95 11.71 0.19 -3.02
CA ILE A 95 10.58 -0.75 -2.98
C ILE A 95 11.05 -2.12 -2.47
N GLU A 96 12.15 -2.62 -2.99
CA GLU A 96 12.75 -3.88 -2.54
C GLU A 96 13.11 -3.81 -1.05
N LEU A 97 13.79 -2.74 -0.62
CA LEU A 97 14.19 -2.54 0.77
C LEU A 97 12.99 -2.46 1.73
N SER A 98 11.87 -1.89 1.30
CA SER A 98 10.65 -1.84 2.12
C SER A 98 10.14 -3.24 2.47
N ARG A 99 10.35 -4.21 1.58
CA ARG A 99 10.03 -5.62 1.81
C ARG A 99 11.14 -6.35 2.54
N GLN A 100 12.36 -6.33 2.00
CA GLN A 100 13.51 -7.07 2.53
C GLN A 100 13.79 -6.74 3.99
N HIS A 101 13.78 -5.46 4.35
CA HIS A 101 14.16 -4.99 5.67
C HIS A 101 12.98 -4.71 6.59
N ASN A 102 11.86 -4.22 6.07
CA ASN A 102 10.77 -3.73 6.90
C ASN A 102 9.51 -4.60 6.82
N ASN A 103 9.49 -5.61 5.97
CA ASN A 103 8.30 -6.44 5.74
C ASN A 103 7.05 -5.55 5.57
N ALA A 104 7.18 -4.49 4.76
CA ALA A 104 6.09 -3.55 4.53
C ALA A 104 4.86 -4.30 4.02
N ASN A 105 3.75 -4.15 4.70
CA ASN A 105 2.49 -4.82 4.37
C ASN A 105 1.48 -3.89 3.68
N ILE A 106 1.77 -2.60 3.62
CA ILE A 106 1.04 -1.62 2.81
C ILE A 106 2.03 -0.81 1.97
N LEU A 107 1.72 -0.67 0.67
CA LEU A 107 2.41 0.23 -0.24
C LEU A 107 1.53 1.46 -0.48
N SER A 108 2.04 2.64 -0.15
CA SER A 108 1.36 3.92 -0.35
C SER A 108 1.96 4.65 -1.56
N ILE A 109 1.14 4.88 -2.57
CA ILE A 109 1.59 5.38 -3.88
C ILE A 109 1.18 6.84 -4.07
N GLY A 110 2.16 7.68 -4.44
CA GLY A 110 1.94 9.07 -4.86
C GLY A 110 1.50 9.13 -6.32
N ALA A 111 0.20 9.02 -6.56
CA ALA A 111 -0.38 8.88 -7.90
C ALA A 111 -0.06 10.02 -8.86
N ARG A 112 0.15 11.25 -8.35
CA ARG A 112 0.43 12.43 -9.18
C ARG A 112 1.86 12.48 -9.72
N PHE A 113 2.77 11.65 -9.21
CA PHE A 113 4.19 11.73 -9.51
C PHE A 113 4.70 10.56 -10.34
N MET A 114 3.81 9.65 -10.75
CA MET A 114 4.18 8.43 -11.45
C MET A 114 3.25 8.14 -12.63
N SER A 115 3.81 7.54 -13.68
CA SER A 115 3.02 6.97 -14.76
C SER A 115 2.36 5.65 -14.33
N GLU A 116 1.29 5.27 -15.02
CA GLU A 116 0.60 3.99 -14.80
C GLU A 116 1.55 2.80 -14.98
N LYS A 117 2.40 2.82 -16.01
CA LYS A 117 3.39 1.78 -16.29
C LYS A 117 4.41 1.62 -15.15
N GLU A 118 4.90 2.74 -14.61
CA GLU A 118 5.81 2.73 -13.46
C GLU A 118 5.14 2.12 -12.23
N ILE A 119 3.87 2.46 -11.99
CA ILE A 119 3.10 1.95 -10.85
C ILE A 119 2.93 0.44 -10.95
N TYR A 120 2.56 -0.09 -12.10
CA TYR A 120 2.45 -1.55 -12.30
C TYR A 120 3.78 -2.25 -12.02
N ARG A 121 4.87 -1.70 -12.55
CA ARG A 121 6.21 -2.25 -12.34
C ARG A 121 6.58 -2.30 -10.86
N ILE A 122 6.38 -1.23 -10.10
CA ILE A 122 6.75 -1.23 -8.69
C ILE A 122 5.86 -2.14 -7.84
N ILE A 123 4.59 -2.30 -8.20
CA ILE A 123 3.68 -3.24 -7.54
C ILE A 123 4.19 -4.68 -7.72
N GLU A 124 4.58 -5.05 -8.93
CA GLU A 124 5.14 -6.37 -9.22
C GLU A 124 6.44 -6.62 -8.45
N ILE A 125 7.38 -5.69 -8.47
CA ILE A 125 8.62 -5.77 -7.68
C ILE A 125 8.29 -5.96 -6.19
N TRP A 126 7.35 -5.20 -5.66
CA TRP A 126 6.95 -5.27 -4.26
C TRP A 126 6.32 -6.62 -3.89
N PHE A 127 5.53 -7.22 -4.78
CA PHE A 127 4.96 -8.55 -4.55
C PHE A 127 6.03 -9.65 -4.59
N ASP A 128 6.98 -9.55 -5.52
CA ASP A 128 8.00 -10.56 -5.77
C ASP A 128 9.18 -10.50 -4.78
N THR A 129 9.25 -9.47 -3.94
CA THR A 129 10.34 -9.29 -2.99
C THR A 129 10.00 -9.90 -1.64
N ASP A 130 10.82 -10.85 -1.19
CA ASP A 130 10.67 -11.52 0.09
C ASP A 130 11.28 -10.72 1.25
N PHE A 131 10.79 -11.00 2.45
CA PHE A 131 11.34 -10.47 3.69
C PHE A 131 12.56 -11.30 4.13
N GLU A 132 13.67 -10.64 4.46
CA GLU A 132 14.92 -11.30 4.85
C GLU A 132 14.94 -11.78 6.31
N ALA A 133 14.00 -11.35 7.14
CA ALA A 133 13.93 -11.71 8.56
C ALA A 133 15.20 -11.36 9.37
N GLY A 134 15.70 -12.28 10.18
CA GLY A 134 16.93 -12.10 10.95
C GLY A 134 16.89 -10.86 11.87
N ARG A 135 17.92 -10.01 11.77
CA ARG A 135 18.01 -8.78 12.57
C ARG A 135 16.85 -7.79 12.30
N HIS A 136 16.26 -7.84 11.12
CA HIS A 136 15.14 -6.98 10.74
C HIS A 136 13.88 -7.35 11.51
N GLN A 137 13.63 -8.64 11.73
CA GLN A 137 12.50 -9.10 12.54
C GLN A 137 12.54 -8.56 13.97
N ARG A 138 13.71 -8.53 14.60
CA ARG A 138 13.88 -7.94 15.94
C ARG A 138 13.48 -6.48 15.98
N ARG A 139 13.81 -5.71 14.94
CA ARG A 139 13.46 -4.29 14.83
C ARG A 139 11.96 -4.09 14.61
N ILE A 140 11.35 -4.90 13.75
CA ILE A 140 9.90 -4.89 13.50
C ILE A 140 9.13 -5.22 14.79
N ASN A 141 9.58 -6.21 15.55
CA ASN A 141 8.95 -6.55 16.82
C ASN A 141 8.94 -5.36 17.80
N LYS A 142 9.96 -4.51 17.77
CA LYS A 142 10.00 -3.29 18.60
C LYS A 142 9.04 -2.22 18.08
N LEU A 143 8.84 -2.12 16.76
CA LEU A 143 7.83 -1.24 16.18
C LEU A 143 6.41 -1.68 16.59
N ASP A 144 6.11 -2.95 16.44
CA ASP A 144 4.78 -3.50 16.67
C ASP A 144 4.39 -3.56 18.16
N ASN A 145 5.36 -3.49 19.07
CA ASN A 145 5.16 -3.55 20.53
C ASN A 145 5.43 -2.22 21.25
N TYR A 146 5.54 -1.15 20.51
CA TYR A 146 5.67 0.19 21.09
C TYR A 146 4.37 0.66 21.76
#